data_63c3507955331ceb656309c6f3b57ae2
#
_entry.id   63c3507955331ceb656309c6f3b57ae2
#
_cell.length_a   1.000
_cell.length_b   1.000
_cell.length_c   1.000
_cell.angle_alpha   90.00
_cell.angle_beta   90.00
_cell.angle_gamma   90.00
#
_symmetry.space_group_name_H-M   'P 1'
#
loop_
_entity.id
_entity.type
_entity.pdbx_description
1 polymer ?
#
loop_
_entity_poly.entity_id
_entity_poly.type
_entity_poly.pdbx_seq_one_letter_code
_entity_poly.pdbx_strand_id
1 'polypeptide(L)'
;MGKKLDLGEHSEVVATPQAQDSSGRWKTALHVRQAKRWHARAGYVGQDGIYERVSGFGLKRSEAVASCERKLELGLRGYDEGLTPLTLLVVAGRQWLDHIARAGSGKSERTVEDYTQSFNRHIDATGSSIRGLTLEQANDPQRLRLFLEHLADDRGTGSAKTCKSVLSGILGHAVRNGILMMNAVKQVPPPRAKVAKPQIRDRTRAMTKKERDGAVAFADAQREDGALNPRTRRMRDVTADLVGFMAGTGVRIDEARSLLWEDVDLLSGRVVIHGTKSASATRALNLPAWLIDRMIDRASRVGTSGYAFASPGMGDNSRKWEQSNSASAVRAVLDGCGLTWAVPHSFRRTVASMLHEAGKPLVQIADQLGHADPSMTARVYLGRDLTGDKSDLASVL
;
A
#
# COMPACT_ATOMS: atom_id res chain seq x y z
N MET A 1 38.18 -41.52 10.86
CA MET A 1 38.00 -40.23 10.20
C MET A 1 36.66 -40.28 9.47
N GLY A 2 35.73 -39.38 9.78
CA GLY A 2 34.44 -39.30 9.06
C GLY A 2 34.65 -38.90 7.59
N LYS A 3 33.88 -39.48 6.67
CA LYS A 3 33.92 -39.12 5.24
C LYS A 3 33.67 -37.61 5.12
N LYS A 4 34.55 -36.91 4.40
CA LYS A 4 34.32 -35.49 4.04
C LYS A 4 33.15 -35.47 3.07
N LEU A 5 32.15 -34.66 3.37
CA LEU A 5 30.98 -34.46 2.49
C LEU A 5 31.34 -33.46 1.42
N ASP A 6 30.89 -33.73 0.18
CA ASP A 6 30.99 -32.82 -0.95
C ASP A 6 29.74 -31.90 -1.02
N LEU A 7 29.78 -30.94 -1.93
CA LEU A 7 28.71 -29.98 -2.14
C LEU A 7 27.38 -30.72 -2.48
N GLY A 8 26.33 -30.45 -1.73
CA GLY A 8 25.05 -31.13 -1.90
C GLY A 8 24.95 -32.52 -1.27
N GLU A 9 26.03 -33.02 -0.62
CA GLU A 9 25.99 -34.29 0.11
C GLU A 9 25.56 -34.14 1.56
N HIS A 10 25.03 -35.21 2.13
CA HIS A 10 24.67 -35.30 3.54
C HIS A 10 25.12 -36.60 4.20
N SER A 11 25.26 -36.56 5.51
CA SER A 11 25.51 -37.77 6.29
C SER A 11 24.21 -38.61 6.46
N GLU A 12 24.37 -39.84 6.84
CA GLU A 12 23.22 -40.68 7.25
C GLU A 12 22.47 -40.01 8.41
N VAL A 13 21.12 -40.14 8.41
CA VAL A 13 20.26 -39.64 9.49
C VAL A 13 20.32 -40.63 10.67
N VAL A 14 20.99 -40.24 11.75
CA VAL A 14 21.14 -41.05 12.94
C VAL A 14 20.14 -40.65 14.03
N ALA A 15 19.26 -41.56 14.39
CA ALA A 15 18.25 -41.32 15.44
C ALA A 15 18.64 -42.06 16.76
N THR A 16 18.70 -41.28 17.83
CA THR A 16 19.05 -41.76 19.18
C THR A 16 17.88 -41.59 20.15
N PRO A 17 17.58 -42.62 20.99
CA PRO A 17 16.57 -42.48 22.03
C PRO A 17 17.09 -41.55 23.15
N GLN A 18 16.25 -40.68 23.69
CA GLN A 18 16.59 -39.75 24.75
C GLN A 18 15.63 -39.88 25.94
N ALA A 19 16.22 -39.79 27.15
CA ALA A 19 15.50 -39.67 28.42
C ALA A 19 16.05 -38.46 29.20
N GLN A 20 15.26 -37.92 30.12
CA GLN A 20 15.72 -36.88 31.05
C GLN A 20 16.46 -37.51 32.23
N ASP A 21 17.59 -36.92 32.61
CA ASP A 21 18.27 -37.26 33.87
C ASP A 21 17.57 -36.60 35.07
N SER A 22 18.10 -36.83 36.26
CA SER A 22 17.57 -36.28 37.52
C SER A 22 17.57 -34.75 37.60
N SER A 23 18.34 -34.08 36.70
CA SER A 23 18.38 -32.61 36.59
C SER A 23 17.48 -32.08 35.47
N GLY A 24 16.68 -32.92 34.80
CA GLY A 24 15.82 -32.56 33.68
C GLY A 24 16.53 -32.40 32.34
N ARG A 25 17.84 -32.69 32.25
CA ARG A 25 18.60 -32.58 30.99
C ARG A 25 18.39 -33.82 30.13
N TRP A 26 18.27 -33.58 28.82
CA TRP A 26 18.11 -34.67 27.86
C TRP A 26 19.45 -35.37 27.59
N LYS A 27 19.49 -36.70 27.78
CA LYS A 27 20.64 -37.57 27.50
C LYS A 27 20.19 -38.77 26.68
N THR A 28 21.13 -39.43 26.01
CA THR A 28 20.87 -40.69 25.32
C THR A 28 20.41 -41.72 26.36
N ALA A 29 19.27 -42.36 26.11
CA ALA A 29 18.74 -43.38 26.98
C ALA A 29 19.59 -44.68 26.89
N LEU A 30 19.90 -45.29 28.02
CA LEU A 30 20.65 -46.54 28.07
C LEU A 30 19.87 -47.69 27.40
N HIS A 31 18.55 -47.69 27.55
CA HIS A 31 17.65 -48.65 26.89
C HIS A 31 16.54 -47.94 26.16
N VAL A 32 16.13 -48.44 24.99
CA VAL A 32 15.05 -47.88 24.16
C VAL A 32 13.73 -47.76 24.93
N ARG A 33 13.44 -48.69 25.83
CA ARG A 33 12.24 -48.69 26.71
C ARG A 33 12.15 -47.49 27.64
N GLN A 34 13.28 -46.82 27.91
CA GLN A 34 13.37 -45.64 28.80
C GLN A 34 13.25 -44.31 27.98
N ALA A 35 13.20 -44.42 26.65
CA ALA A 35 13.13 -43.24 25.83
C ALA A 35 11.79 -42.52 26.01
N LYS A 36 11.87 -41.22 26.33
CA LYS A 36 10.72 -40.32 26.34
C LYS A 36 10.55 -39.57 25.02
N ARG A 37 11.63 -39.49 24.21
CA ARG A 37 11.62 -38.95 22.85
C ARG A 37 12.78 -39.53 22.05
N TRP A 38 12.71 -39.36 20.73
CA TRP A 38 13.78 -39.64 19.79
C TRP A 38 14.36 -38.33 19.27
N HIS A 39 15.68 -38.34 19.08
CA HIS A 39 16.44 -37.24 18.48
C HIS A 39 17.22 -37.76 17.28
N ALA A 40 16.82 -37.31 16.09
CA ALA A 40 17.51 -37.59 14.82
C ALA A 40 18.43 -36.43 14.46
N ARG A 41 19.61 -36.74 13.89
CA ARG A 41 20.61 -35.76 13.45
C ARG A 41 21.22 -36.18 12.15
N ALA A 42 21.53 -35.19 11.31
CA ALA A 42 22.35 -35.33 10.11
C ALA A 42 23.20 -34.07 9.90
N GLY A 43 24.32 -34.23 9.21
CA GLY A 43 25.09 -33.09 8.70
C GLY A 43 25.02 -33.03 7.19
N TYR A 44 25.08 -31.87 6.60
CA TYR A 44 25.08 -31.68 5.15
C TYR A 44 26.00 -30.51 4.75
N VAL A 45 26.37 -30.45 3.48
CA VAL A 45 27.05 -29.29 2.89
C VAL A 45 26.07 -28.65 1.92
N GLY A 46 25.70 -27.38 2.22
CA GLY A 46 24.78 -26.59 1.40
C GLY A 46 25.35 -26.21 0.05
N GLN A 47 24.55 -25.57 -0.80
CA GLN A 47 25.00 -25.04 -2.10
C GLN A 47 26.05 -23.93 -1.99
N ASP A 48 26.14 -23.29 -0.83
CA ASP A 48 27.15 -22.29 -0.43
C ASP A 48 28.50 -22.90 0.02
N GLY A 49 28.58 -24.25 0.06
CA GLY A 49 29.76 -24.98 0.52
C GLY A 49 29.94 -25.00 2.04
N ILE A 50 28.98 -24.49 2.81
CA ILE A 50 29.03 -24.47 4.27
C ILE A 50 28.48 -25.78 4.85
N TYR A 51 29.23 -26.34 5.82
CA TYR A 51 28.77 -27.53 6.57
C TYR A 51 27.83 -27.13 7.68
N GLU A 52 26.60 -27.66 7.64
CA GLU A 52 25.58 -27.45 8.65
C GLU A 52 25.06 -28.74 9.27
N ARG A 53 24.38 -28.64 10.41
CA ARG A 53 23.74 -29.77 11.11
C ARG A 53 22.25 -29.51 11.30
N VAL A 54 21.45 -30.52 11.00
CA VAL A 54 20.00 -30.51 11.25
C VAL A 54 19.61 -31.53 12.31
N SER A 55 18.53 -31.24 13.02
CA SER A 55 17.97 -32.12 14.06
C SER A 55 16.46 -32.22 13.94
N GLY A 56 15.94 -33.45 14.11
CA GLY A 56 14.52 -33.75 14.22
C GLY A 56 14.20 -34.40 15.58
N PHE A 57 13.02 -34.14 16.12
CA PHE A 57 12.52 -34.71 17.35
C PHE A 57 11.16 -35.34 17.12
N GLY A 58 10.85 -36.41 17.84
CA GLY A 58 9.56 -37.10 17.83
C GLY A 58 9.39 -38.05 19.00
N LEU A 59 8.15 -38.46 19.29
CA LEU A 59 7.87 -39.47 20.29
C LEU A 59 8.25 -40.88 19.78
N LYS A 60 8.22 -41.09 18.49
CA LYS A 60 8.66 -42.29 17.80
C LYS A 60 9.92 -42.02 16.97
N ARG A 61 10.71 -43.11 16.75
CA ARG A 61 11.92 -43.02 15.90
C ARG A 61 11.61 -42.52 14.51
N SER A 62 10.53 -43.03 13.90
CA SER A 62 10.09 -42.61 12.55
C SER A 62 9.74 -41.13 12.46
N GLU A 63 9.08 -40.57 13.47
CA GLU A 63 8.74 -39.15 13.52
C GLU A 63 9.98 -38.25 13.60
N ALA A 64 10.96 -38.64 14.45
CA ALA A 64 12.21 -37.89 14.57
C ALA A 64 13.03 -37.95 13.27
N VAL A 65 13.09 -39.12 12.61
CA VAL A 65 13.77 -39.29 11.32
C VAL A 65 13.09 -38.45 10.25
N ALA A 66 11.77 -38.57 10.06
CA ALA A 66 11.03 -37.79 9.08
C ALA A 66 11.17 -36.28 9.31
N SER A 67 11.18 -35.82 10.59
CA SER A 67 11.41 -34.41 10.93
C SER A 67 12.84 -33.96 10.57
N CYS A 68 13.85 -34.83 10.73
CA CYS A 68 15.23 -34.53 10.38
C CYS A 68 15.43 -34.51 8.85
N GLU A 69 14.91 -35.53 8.15
CA GLU A 69 14.97 -35.66 6.69
C GLU A 69 14.33 -34.46 5.99
N ARG A 70 13.15 -34.02 6.45
CA ARG A 70 12.51 -32.83 5.92
C ARG A 70 13.39 -31.59 6.04
N LYS A 71 14.04 -31.36 7.18
CA LYS A 71 14.97 -30.23 7.37
C LYS A 71 16.23 -30.36 6.54
N LEU A 72 16.72 -31.58 6.37
CA LEU A 72 17.88 -31.90 5.55
C LEU A 72 17.60 -31.59 4.06
N GLU A 73 16.44 -32.01 3.56
CA GLU A 73 16.01 -31.69 2.19
C GLU A 73 15.90 -30.19 1.96
N LEU A 74 15.37 -29.45 2.94
CA LEU A 74 15.28 -27.98 2.89
C LEU A 74 16.67 -27.31 2.84
N GLY A 75 17.61 -27.77 3.67
CA GLY A 75 18.98 -27.27 3.69
C GLY A 75 19.74 -27.55 2.40
N LEU A 76 19.62 -28.74 1.83
CA LEU A 76 20.25 -29.13 0.58
C LEU A 76 19.76 -28.33 -0.64
N ARG A 77 18.51 -27.85 -0.61
CA ARG A 77 17.95 -27.00 -1.67
C ARG A 77 18.53 -25.59 -1.69
N GLY A 78 19.30 -25.20 -0.67
CA GLY A 78 19.96 -23.90 -0.61
C GLY A 78 18.98 -22.74 -0.58
N TYR A 79 18.15 -22.68 0.48
CA TYR A 79 17.23 -21.55 0.66
C TYR A 79 17.99 -20.30 1.06
N ASP A 80 17.93 -19.31 0.21
CA ASP A 80 18.42 -17.96 0.52
C ASP A 80 17.62 -17.36 1.68
N GLU A 81 18.28 -16.63 2.59
CA GLU A 81 17.69 -15.93 3.74
C GLU A 81 17.12 -16.80 4.90
N GLY A 82 17.42 -18.08 4.98
CA GLY A 82 17.00 -18.94 6.11
C GLY A 82 15.51 -19.23 6.19
N LEU A 83 14.72 -18.94 5.15
CA LEU A 83 13.30 -19.30 5.08
C LEU A 83 13.13 -20.77 4.70
N THR A 84 12.11 -21.42 5.25
CA THR A 84 11.70 -22.78 4.93
C THR A 84 10.16 -22.84 4.84
N PRO A 85 9.55 -23.86 4.25
CA PRO A 85 8.10 -24.04 4.29
C PRO A 85 7.50 -24.06 5.70
N LEU A 86 8.32 -24.42 6.72
CA LEU A 86 7.93 -24.42 8.13
C LEU A 86 8.14 -23.07 8.84
N THR A 87 8.72 -22.08 8.17
CA THR A 87 8.85 -20.74 8.70
C THR A 87 7.46 -20.12 8.92
N LEU A 88 7.23 -19.47 10.05
CA LEU A 88 5.97 -18.76 10.31
C LEU A 88 5.73 -17.67 9.27
N LEU A 89 4.49 -17.56 8.81
CA LEU A 89 4.05 -16.53 7.86
C LEU A 89 4.45 -15.11 8.31
N VAL A 90 4.37 -14.82 9.61
CA VAL A 90 4.74 -13.51 10.17
C VAL A 90 6.23 -13.23 10.09
N VAL A 91 7.08 -14.24 10.23
CA VAL A 91 8.54 -14.11 10.09
C VAL A 91 8.89 -13.83 8.63
N ALA A 92 8.36 -14.64 7.71
CA ALA A 92 8.54 -14.42 6.28
C ALA A 92 7.95 -13.07 5.80
N GLY A 93 6.85 -12.63 6.43
CA GLY A 93 6.24 -11.34 6.15
C GLY A 93 7.13 -10.16 6.52
N ARG A 94 7.79 -10.20 7.66
CA ARG A 94 8.75 -9.16 8.08
C ARG A 94 9.96 -9.11 7.13
N GLN A 95 10.54 -10.26 6.80
CA GLN A 95 11.65 -10.32 5.83
C GLN A 95 11.24 -9.78 4.45
N TRP A 96 10.03 -10.12 3.98
CA TRP A 96 9.52 -9.56 2.73
C TRP A 96 9.33 -8.04 2.80
N LEU A 97 8.82 -7.50 3.92
CA LEU A 97 8.70 -6.05 4.11
C LEU A 97 10.06 -5.36 4.10
N ASP A 98 11.05 -5.92 4.77
CA ASP A 98 12.43 -5.42 4.74
C ASP A 98 13.02 -5.47 3.33
N HIS A 99 12.74 -6.54 2.58
CA HIS A 99 13.16 -6.69 1.18
C HIS A 99 12.56 -5.60 0.29
N ILE A 100 11.26 -5.33 0.38
CA ILE A 100 10.61 -4.29 -0.45
C ILE A 100 10.90 -2.86 0.00
N ALA A 101 11.41 -2.66 1.20
CA ALA A 101 11.86 -1.36 1.71
C ALA A 101 13.24 -0.96 1.19
N ARG A 102 14.03 -1.91 0.65
CA ARG A 102 15.36 -1.63 0.10
C ARG A 102 15.27 -0.76 -1.15
N ALA A 103 16.28 0.12 -1.33
CA ALA A 103 16.39 0.93 -2.53
C ALA A 103 16.42 0.03 -3.79
N GLY A 104 15.73 0.43 -4.84
CA GLY A 104 15.64 -0.35 -6.09
C GLY A 104 14.57 -1.43 -6.13
N SER A 105 13.78 -1.63 -5.08
CA SER A 105 12.66 -2.61 -5.06
C SER A 105 11.51 -2.27 -6.02
N GLY A 106 11.49 -1.05 -6.58
CA GLY A 106 10.41 -0.55 -7.44
C GLY A 106 9.12 -0.20 -6.69
N LYS A 107 9.13 -0.22 -5.34
CA LYS A 107 8.01 0.21 -4.51
C LYS A 107 8.25 1.62 -3.98
N SER A 108 7.21 2.46 -4.00
CA SER A 108 7.28 3.76 -3.34
C SER A 108 7.27 3.57 -1.82
N GLU A 109 7.91 4.47 -1.08
CA GLU A 109 7.91 4.51 0.38
C GLU A 109 6.47 4.40 0.94
N ARG A 110 5.55 5.16 0.37
CA ARG A 110 4.13 5.10 0.73
C ARG A 110 3.51 3.71 0.57
N THR A 111 3.88 2.98 -0.48
CA THR A 111 3.39 1.61 -0.69
C THR A 111 3.93 0.67 0.38
N VAL A 112 5.19 0.84 0.78
CA VAL A 112 5.82 0.06 1.86
C VAL A 112 5.13 0.35 3.18
N GLU A 113 4.86 1.62 3.50
CA GLU A 113 4.11 2.02 4.70
C GLU A 113 2.71 1.40 4.74
N ASP A 114 1.94 1.50 3.65
CA ASP A 114 0.58 0.95 3.55
C ASP A 114 0.59 -0.58 3.71
N TYR A 115 1.59 -1.27 3.16
CA TYR A 115 1.75 -2.71 3.29
C TYR A 115 2.18 -3.11 4.70
N THR A 116 3.11 -2.39 5.31
CA THR A 116 3.53 -2.58 6.70
C THR A 116 2.36 -2.39 7.66
N GLN A 117 1.57 -1.35 7.46
CA GLN A 117 0.39 -1.10 8.28
C GLN A 117 -0.66 -2.21 8.12
N SER A 118 -0.90 -2.67 6.89
CA SER A 118 -1.84 -3.77 6.62
C SER A 118 -1.35 -5.09 7.23
N PHE A 119 -0.06 -5.39 7.12
CA PHE A 119 0.57 -6.56 7.72
C PHE A 119 0.40 -6.56 9.23
N ASN A 120 0.80 -5.48 9.91
CA ASN A 120 0.73 -5.37 11.37
C ASN A 120 -0.72 -5.45 11.89
N ARG A 121 -1.68 -4.83 11.19
CA ARG A 121 -3.08 -4.80 11.63
C ARG A 121 -3.84 -6.09 11.39
N HIS A 122 -3.49 -6.86 10.35
CA HIS A 122 -4.35 -7.95 9.89
C HIS A 122 -3.66 -9.31 9.91
N ILE A 123 -2.35 -9.37 9.70
CA ILE A 123 -1.60 -10.63 9.65
C ILE A 123 -0.88 -10.89 10.97
N ASP A 124 -0.11 -9.93 11.48
CA ASP A 124 0.65 -10.06 12.73
C ASP A 124 -0.14 -9.64 13.99
N ALA A 125 -1.40 -9.24 13.85
CA ALA A 125 -2.23 -8.85 14.97
C ALA A 125 -2.53 -10.05 15.90
N THR A 126 -2.57 -9.78 17.21
CA THR A 126 -3.05 -10.75 18.21
C THR A 126 -4.49 -11.15 17.86
N GLY A 127 -4.75 -12.44 17.71
CA GLY A 127 -6.06 -12.96 17.29
C GLY A 127 -6.26 -13.14 15.78
N SER A 128 -5.28 -12.79 14.95
CA SER A 128 -5.32 -13.15 13.52
C SER A 128 -5.25 -14.67 13.33
N SER A 129 -6.21 -15.24 12.61
CA SER A 129 -6.31 -16.69 12.41
C SER A 129 -5.18 -17.31 11.57
N ILE A 130 -4.37 -16.46 10.91
CA ILE A 130 -3.24 -16.89 10.08
C ILE A 130 -1.88 -16.56 10.70
N ARG A 131 -1.83 -15.86 11.83
CA ARG A 131 -0.59 -15.40 12.47
C ARG A 131 0.36 -16.54 12.82
N GLY A 132 -0.18 -17.62 13.40
CA GLY A 132 0.59 -18.78 13.86
C GLY A 132 0.84 -19.83 12.79
N LEU A 133 0.44 -19.62 11.55
CA LEU A 133 0.61 -20.58 10.48
C LEU A 133 2.02 -20.51 9.89
N THR A 134 2.54 -21.67 9.46
CA THR A 134 3.74 -21.73 8.63
C THR A 134 3.42 -21.29 7.18
N LEU A 135 4.45 -21.03 6.39
CA LEU A 135 4.28 -20.68 4.96
C LEU A 135 3.50 -21.76 4.20
N GLU A 136 3.81 -23.04 4.44
CA GLU A 136 3.11 -24.18 3.85
C GLU A 136 1.63 -24.20 4.26
N GLN A 137 1.34 -24.04 5.56
CA GLN A 137 -0.02 -24.05 6.08
C GLN A 137 -0.84 -22.83 5.64
N ALA A 138 -0.20 -21.67 5.51
CA ALA A 138 -0.84 -20.45 5.04
C ALA A 138 -1.07 -20.46 3.52
N ASN A 139 -0.31 -21.25 2.77
CA ASN A 139 -0.41 -21.31 1.31
C ASN A 139 -1.56 -22.22 0.84
N ASP A 140 -2.73 -22.07 1.45
CA ASP A 140 -3.96 -22.78 1.14
C ASP A 140 -5.03 -21.81 0.62
N PRO A 141 -5.55 -22.01 -0.62
CA PRO A 141 -6.50 -21.07 -1.24
C PRO A 141 -7.80 -20.92 -0.44
N GLN A 142 -8.31 -22.02 0.15
CA GLN A 142 -9.56 -21.98 0.90
C GLN A 142 -9.40 -21.21 2.21
N ARG A 143 -8.32 -21.45 2.94
CA ARG A 143 -8.00 -20.73 4.18
C ARG A 143 -7.80 -19.24 3.94
N LEU A 144 -7.03 -18.89 2.91
CA LEU A 144 -6.80 -17.49 2.51
C LEU A 144 -8.10 -16.80 2.10
N ARG A 145 -8.98 -17.50 1.36
CA ARG A 145 -10.29 -16.98 0.97
C ARG A 145 -11.14 -16.65 2.19
N LEU A 146 -11.29 -17.60 3.10
CA LEU A 146 -12.09 -17.42 4.33
C LEU A 146 -11.55 -16.26 5.19
N PHE A 147 -10.23 -16.19 5.37
CA PHE A 147 -9.60 -15.09 6.11
C PHE A 147 -9.90 -13.73 5.47
N LEU A 148 -9.75 -13.62 4.14
CA LEU A 148 -9.96 -12.36 3.42
C LEU A 148 -11.44 -11.96 3.35
N GLU A 149 -12.37 -12.93 3.29
CA GLU A 149 -13.82 -12.68 3.37
C GLU A 149 -14.19 -12.15 4.77
N HIS A 150 -13.71 -12.78 5.84
CA HIS A 150 -13.92 -12.27 7.20
C HIS A 150 -13.35 -10.87 7.38
N LEU A 151 -12.16 -10.60 6.85
CA LEU A 151 -11.57 -9.27 6.88
C LEU A 151 -12.39 -8.25 6.09
N ALA A 152 -12.99 -8.66 4.96
CA ALA A 152 -13.87 -7.80 4.18
C ALA A 152 -15.16 -7.46 4.92
N ASP A 153 -15.73 -8.42 5.67
CA ASP A 153 -16.93 -8.23 6.51
C ASP A 153 -16.64 -7.26 7.67
N ASP A 154 -15.50 -7.43 8.35
CA ASP A 154 -15.13 -6.62 9.52
C ASP A 154 -14.61 -5.22 9.13
N ARG A 155 -13.65 -5.14 8.24
CA ARG A 155 -12.91 -3.90 7.92
C ARG A 155 -13.23 -3.30 6.55
N GLY A 156 -14.01 -4.01 5.74
CA GLY A 156 -14.39 -3.61 4.38
C GLY A 156 -13.45 -4.15 3.30
N THR A 157 -13.98 -4.19 2.08
CA THR A 157 -13.31 -4.78 0.90
C THR A 157 -11.99 -4.09 0.52
N GLY A 158 -11.83 -2.80 0.83
CA GLY A 158 -10.58 -2.06 0.59
C GLY A 158 -9.42 -2.63 1.41
N SER A 159 -9.62 -2.79 2.73
CA SER A 159 -8.62 -3.39 3.63
C SER A 159 -8.28 -4.82 3.25
N ALA A 160 -9.29 -5.63 2.90
CA ALA A 160 -9.10 -7.00 2.45
C ALA A 160 -8.32 -7.08 1.13
N LYS A 161 -8.54 -6.17 0.18
CA LYS A 161 -7.75 -6.10 -1.07
C LYS A 161 -6.29 -5.75 -0.81
N THR A 162 -6.01 -4.78 0.06
CA THR A 162 -4.63 -4.43 0.44
C THR A 162 -3.96 -5.61 1.14
N CYS A 163 -4.65 -6.26 2.09
CA CYS A 163 -4.13 -7.43 2.78
C CYS A 163 -3.87 -8.61 1.82
N LYS A 164 -4.75 -8.84 0.83
CA LYS A 164 -4.53 -9.81 -0.24
C LYS A 164 -3.25 -9.52 -1.02
N SER A 165 -2.97 -8.24 -1.32
CA SER A 165 -1.73 -7.83 -2.01
C SER A 165 -0.50 -8.11 -1.15
N VAL A 166 -0.56 -7.87 0.16
CA VAL A 166 0.51 -8.18 1.12
C VAL A 166 0.75 -9.69 1.17
N LEU A 167 -0.27 -10.51 1.35
CA LEU A 167 -0.17 -11.97 1.35
C LEU A 167 0.41 -12.49 0.01
N SER A 168 -0.04 -11.93 -1.11
CA SER A 168 0.50 -12.28 -2.43
C SER A 168 1.98 -11.91 -2.57
N GLY A 169 2.40 -10.81 -1.95
CA GLY A 169 3.80 -10.40 -1.89
C GLY A 169 4.66 -11.37 -1.10
N ILE A 170 4.22 -11.73 0.12
CA ILE A 170 4.92 -12.66 1.02
C ILE A 170 5.06 -14.05 0.37
N LEU A 171 3.94 -14.65 -0.05
CA LEU A 171 3.96 -15.99 -0.66
C LEU A 171 4.66 -15.97 -2.02
N GLY A 172 4.55 -14.86 -2.78
CA GLY A 172 5.29 -14.69 -4.03
C GLY A 172 6.80 -14.57 -3.81
N HIS A 173 7.24 -13.98 -2.71
CA HIS A 173 8.65 -13.94 -2.32
C HIS A 173 9.14 -15.35 -1.99
N ALA A 174 8.38 -16.12 -1.21
CA ALA A 174 8.68 -17.51 -0.91
C ALA A 174 8.75 -18.40 -2.15
N VAL A 175 7.91 -18.15 -3.16
CA VAL A 175 7.97 -18.89 -4.46
C VAL A 175 9.24 -18.53 -5.23
N ARG A 176 9.61 -17.23 -5.31
CA ARG A 176 10.83 -16.82 -6.02
C ARG A 176 12.11 -17.39 -5.40
N ASN A 177 12.09 -17.61 -4.08
CA ASN A 177 13.21 -18.22 -3.35
C ASN A 177 13.12 -19.76 -3.30
N GLY A 178 12.26 -20.39 -4.12
CA GLY A 178 12.14 -21.84 -4.21
C GLY A 178 11.53 -22.55 -2.99
N ILE A 179 10.99 -21.78 -2.01
CA ILE A 179 10.44 -22.32 -0.76
C ILE A 179 9.06 -22.92 -0.96
N LEU A 180 8.26 -22.31 -1.83
CA LEU A 180 6.93 -22.76 -2.20
C LEU A 180 6.86 -22.99 -3.70
N MET A 181 6.12 -24.02 -4.12
CA MET A 181 5.92 -24.33 -5.54
C MET A 181 5.00 -23.34 -6.24
N MET A 182 4.05 -22.75 -5.51
CA MET A 182 3.02 -21.86 -6.07
C MET A 182 2.57 -20.84 -5.03
N ASN A 183 1.98 -19.76 -5.52
CA ASN A 183 1.35 -18.72 -4.68
C ASN A 183 -0.18 -18.91 -4.71
N ALA A 184 -0.72 -19.52 -3.66
CA ALA A 184 -2.15 -19.83 -3.53
C ALA A 184 -3.05 -18.57 -3.54
N VAL A 185 -2.55 -17.39 -3.15
CA VAL A 185 -3.33 -16.14 -3.20
C VAL A 185 -3.80 -15.81 -4.62
N LYS A 186 -3.06 -16.23 -5.66
CA LYS A 186 -3.44 -16.01 -7.05
C LYS A 186 -4.73 -16.74 -7.45
N GLN A 187 -5.06 -17.82 -6.75
CA GLN A 187 -6.29 -18.59 -6.97
C GLN A 187 -7.48 -18.05 -6.18
N VAL A 188 -7.24 -17.15 -5.20
CA VAL A 188 -8.29 -16.55 -4.39
C VAL A 188 -8.96 -15.44 -5.19
N PRO A 189 -10.29 -15.44 -5.35
CA PRO A 189 -11.01 -14.35 -6.01
C PRO A 189 -10.87 -13.03 -5.22
N PRO A 190 -11.21 -11.87 -5.83
CA PRO A 190 -11.27 -10.62 -5.10
C PRO A 190 -12.21 -10.73 -3.88
N PRO A 191 -11.76 -10.33 -2.66
CA PRO A 191 -12.59 -10.46 -1.46
C PRO A 191 -13.86 -9.61 -1.59
N ARG A 192 -14.99 -10.20 -1.18
CA ARG A 192 -16.31 -9.56 -1.16
C ARG A 192 -16.84 -9.60 0.27
N ALA A 193 -17.46 -8.52 0.72
CA ALA A 193 -18.18 -8.50 1.98
C ALA A 193 -19.59 -9.12 1.77
N LYS A 194 -20.11 -9.84 2.77
CA LYS A 194 -21.47 -10.40 2.75
C LYS A 194 -22.52 -9.32 2.63
N VAL A 195 -22.32 -8.21 3.35
CA VAL A 195 -23.17 -7.03 3.29
C VAL A 195 -22.37 -5.85 2.80
N ALA A 196 -22.78 -5.25 1.69
CA ALA A 196 -22.17 -4.03 1.20
C ALA A 196 -22.43 -2.90 2.21
N LYS A 197 -21.37 -2.35 2.82
CA LYS A 197 -21.50 -1.16 3.65
C LYS A 197 -22.00 -0.01 2.78
N PRO A 198 -22.94 0.81 3.25
CA PRO A 198 -23.42 1.96 2.49
C PRO A 198 -22.25 2.82 2.06
N GLN A 199 -22.16 3.09 0.76
CA GLN A 199 -21.12 3.97 0.24
C GLN A 199 -21.58 5.42 0.42
N ILE A 200 -21.22 6.03 1.55
CA ILE A 200 -21.58 7.42 1.88
C ILE A 200 -20.95 8.39 0.86
N ARG A 201 -19.80 8.02 0.29
CA ARG A 201 -19.05 8.87 -0.64
C ARG A 201 -19.09 8.31 -2.06
N ASP A 202 -19.62 9.09 -3.00
CA ASP A 202 -19.55 8.74 -4.42
C ASP A 202 -18.19 9.18 -5.01
N ARG A 203 -17.32 8.19 -5.17
CA ARG A 203 -15.98 8.40 -5.73
C ARG A 203 -15.98 8.45 -7.26
N THR A 204 -17.12 8.31 -7.91
CA THR A 204 -17.25 8.31 -9.37
C THR A 204 -17.83 9.61 -9.91
N ARG A 205 -18.62 10.32 -9.13
CA ARG A 205 -19.30 11.54 -9.50
C ARG A 205 -18.35 12.74 -9.57
N ALA A 206 -18.48 13.59 -10.60
CA ALA A 206 -17.92 14.94 -10.68
C ALA A 206 -18.89 15.97 -10.08
N MET A 207 -18.38 17.06 -9.53
CA MET A 207 -19.18 18.22 -9.16
C MET A 207 -19.59 19.00 -10.40
N THR A 208 -20.73 19.63 -10.37
CA THR A 208 -21.07 20.70 -11.31
C THR A 208 -20.16 21.93 -11.07
N LYS A 209 -20.07 22.82 -12.05
CA LYS A 209 -19.35 24.11 -11.90
C LYS A 209 -19.87 24.87 -10.68
N LYS A 210 -21.19 24.93 -10.47
CA LYS A 210 -21.84 25.61 -9.32
C LYS A 210 -21.45 24.97 -7.99
N GLU A 211 -21.44 23.65 -7.89
CA GLU A 211 -21.02 22.92 -6.67
C GLU A 211 -19.53 23.18 -6.37
N ARG A 212 -18.66 23.16 -7.37
CA ARG A 212 -17.23 23.47 -7.22
C ARG A 212 -17.01 24.90 -6.72
N ASP A 213 -17.64 25.88 -7.38
CA ASP A 213 -17.50 27.28 -7.05
C ASP A 213 -18.09 27.56 -5.65
N GLY A 214 -19.19 26.90 -5.30
CA GLY A 214 -19.79 26.95 -3.96
C GLY A 214 -18.86 26.39 -2.88
N ALA A 215 -18.12 25.32 -3.14
CA ALA A 215 -17.14 24.77 -2.21
C ALA A 215 -15.95 25.74 -1.99
N VAL A 216 -15.49 26.43 -3.03
CA VAL A 216 -14.45 27.46 -2.92
C VAL A 216 -14.97 28.64 -2.08
N ALA A 217 -16.15 29.17 -2.42
CA ALA A 217 -16.76 30.28 -1.70
C ALA A 217 -17.01 29.95 -0.21
N PHE A 218 -17.47 28.73 0.07
CA PHE A 218 -17.66 28.27 1.45
C PHE A 218 -16.33 28.23 2.24
N ALA A 219 -15.26 27.76 1.62
CA ALA A 219 -13.94 27.72 2.25
C ALA A 219 -13.41 29.14 2.53
N ASP A 220 -13.67 30.10 1.62
CA ASP A 220 -13.31 31.51 1.80
C ASP A 220 -14.10 32.16 2.93
N ALA A 221 -15.42 31.94 2.97
CA ALA A 221 -16.25 32.45 4.08
C ALA A 221 -15.80 31.91 5.45
N GLN A 222 -15.38 30.64 5.51
CA GLN A 222 -14.82 30.08 6.74
C GLN A 222 -13.48 30.73 7.16
N ARG A 223 -12.68 31.21 6.20
CA ARG A 223 -11.43 31.92 6.46
C ARG A 223 -11.65 33.27 7.13
N GLU A 224 -12.71 33.97 6.73
CA GLU A 224 -13.04 35.32 7.17
C GLU A 224 -13.68 35.39 8.57
N ASP A 225 -14.06 34.24 9.15
CA ASP A 225 -14.61 34.20 10.51
C ASP A 225 -13.59 34.70 11.56
N GLY A 226 -13.82 35.89 12.07
CA GLY A 226 -12.89 36.61 12.93
C GLY A 226 -12.76 36.10 14.38
N ALA A 227 -13.65 35.20 14.81
CA ALA A 227 -13.73 34.72 16.21
C ALA A 227 -12.77 33.56 16.52
N LEU A 228 -11.85 33.20 15.61
CA LEU A 228 -11.05 31.99 15.68
C LEU A 228 -9.73 32.20 16.43
N ASN A 229 -9.32 31.14 17.17
CA ASN A 229 -7.96 31.09 17.69
C ASN A 229 -6.92 30.98 16.53
N PRO A 230 -5.66 31.41 16.78
CA PRO A 230 -4.65 31.50 15.72
C PRO A 230 -4.38 30.21 14.95
N ARG A 231 -4.47 29.05 15.61
CA ARG A 231 -4.26 27.76 14.99
C ARG A 231 -5.40 27.39 14.00
N THR A 232 -6.63 27.59 14.42
CA THR A 232 -7.81 27.37 13.59
C THR A 232 -7.84 28.33 12.40
N ARG A 233 -7.47 29.59 12.62
CA ARG A 233 -7.35 30.60 11.55
C ARG A 233 -6.34 30.15 10.49
N ARG A 234 -5.12 29.75 10.88
CA ARG A 234 -4.12 29.22 9.94
C ARG A 234 -4.62 27.96 9.22
N MET A 235 -5.31 27.06 9.93
CA MET A 235 -5.90 25.85 9.32
C MET A 235 -6.89 26.22 8.23
N ARG A 236 -7.84 27.13 8.49
CA ARG A 236 -8.86 27.55 7.52
C ARG A 236 -8.24 28.31 6.36
N ASP A 237 -7.24 29.15 6.63
CA ASP A 237 -6.50 29.89 5.62
C ASP A 237 -5.84 28.97 4.60
N VAL A 238 -5.00 28.03 5.04
CA VAL A 238 -4.35 27.10 4.12
C VAL A 238 -5.35 26.13 3.45
N THR A 239 -6.46 25.79 4.13
CA THR A 239 -7.50 24.93 3.55
C THR A 239 -8.22 25.62 2.42
N ALA A 240 -8.59 26.89 2.57
CA ALA A 240 -9.27 27.66 1.54
C ALA A 240 -8.41 27.77 0.27
N ASP A 241 -7.12 28.06 0.42
CA ASP A 241 -6.21 28.16 -0.72
C ASP A 241 -5.92 26.80 -1.36
N LEU A 242 -5.80 25.73 -0.58
CA LEU A 242 -5.65 24.37 -1.10
C LEU A 242 -6.89 23.93 -1.90
N VAL A 243 -8.10 24.21 -1.40
CA VAL A 243 -9.37 23.95 -2.08
C VAL A 243 -9.44 24.74 -3.40
N GLY A 244 -9.12 26.03 -3.38
CA GLY A 244 -9.05 26.87 -4.57
C GLY A 244 -8.07 26.33 -5.61
N PHE A 245 -6.87 25.96 -5.17
CA PHE A 245 -5.85 25.40 -6.06
C PHE A 245 -6.29 24.08 -6.71
N MET A 246 -6.86 23.17 -5.92
CA MET A 246 -7.41 21.93 -6.47
C MET A 246 -8.60 22.16 -7.41
N ALA A 247 -9.45 23.13 -7.11
CA ALA A 247 -10.60 23.49 -7.91
C ALA A 247 -10.23 24.11 -9.27
N GLY A 248 -9.12 24.84 -9.35
CA GLY A 248 -8.65 25.49 -10.55
C GLY A 248 -7.71 24.64 -11.42
N THR A 249 -7.01 23.66 -10.82
CA THR A 249 -5.98 22.87 -11.53
C THR A 249 -6.34 21.41 -11.75
N GLY A 250 -7.17 20.83 -10.89
CA GLY A 250 -7.48 19.40 -10.90
C GLY A 250 -6.33 18.49 -10.43
N VAL A 251 -5.30 19.03 -9.79
CA VAL A 251 -4.18 18.24 -9.25
C VAL A 251 -4.65 17.32 -8.12
N ARG A 252 -3.88 16.25 -7.86
CA ARG A 252 -4.13 15.40 -6.70
C ARG A 252 -3.80 16.16 -5.42
N ILE A 253 -4.51 15.89 -4.34
CA ILE A 253 -4.22 16.53 -3.04
C ILE A 253 -2.75 16.32 -2.61
N ASP A 254 -2.17 15.18 -2.94
CA ASP A 254 -0.78 14.88 -2.63
C ASP A 254 0.21 15.73 -3.46
N GLU A 255 -0.12 15.98 -4.72
CA GLU A 255 0.62 16.89 -5.60
C GLU A 255 0.52 18.34 -5.06
N ALA A 256 -0.68 18.80 -4.71
CA ALA A 256 -0.89 20.14 -4.18
C ALA A 256 -0.14 20.39 -2.86
N ARG A 257 -0.25 19.49 -1.88
CA ARG A 257 0.45 19.65 -0.58
C ARG A 257 1.98 19.48 -0.68
N SER A 258 2.47 18.94 -1.81
CA SER A 258 3.91 18.82 -2.09
C SER A 258 4.47 19.98 -2.89
N LEU A 259 3.62 20.89 -3.36
CA LEU A 259 4.03 22.04 -4.15
C LEU A 259 4.93 22.96 -3.34
N LEU A 260 6.10 23.26 -3.90
CA LEU A 260 7.02 24.24 -3.36
C LEU A 260 6.79 25.60 -4.04
N TRP A 261 7.08 26.69 -3.35
CA TRP A 261 6.98 28.02 -3.92
C TRP A 261 7.96 28.26 -5.08
N GLU A 262 9.11 27.59 -5.08
CA GLU A 262 10.08 27.63 -6.18
C GLU A 262 9.54 27.06 -7.50
N ASP A 263 8.49 26.24 -7.44
CA ASP A 263 7.80 25.67 -8.59
C ASP A 263 6.66 26.58 -9.10
N VAL A 264 6.43 27.74 -8.49
CA VAL A 264 5.32 28.67 -8.80
C VAL A 264 5.86 29.96 -9.38
N ASP A 265 5.66 30.18 -10.67
CA ASP A 265 5.92 31.48 -11.31
C ASP A 265 4.64 32.31 -11.33
N LEU A 266 4.55 33.24 -10.36
CA LEU A 266 3.41 34.14 -10.23
C LEU A 266 3.32 35.16 -11.34
N LEU A 267 4.45 35.50 -12.01
CA LEU A 267 4.46 36.50 -13.09
C LEU A 267 3.85 35.94 -14.38
N SER A 268 4.25 34.72 -14.75
CA SER A 268 3.69 34.03 -15.91
C SER A 268 2.40 33.26 -15.63
N GLY A 269 2.01 33.12 -14.36
CA GLY A 269 0.89 32.29 -13.92
C GLY A 269 1.10 30.81 -14.19
N ARG A 270 2.34 30.34 -14.14
CA ARG A 270 2.72 28.95 -14.43
C ARG A 270 3.16 28.22 -13.16
N VAL A 271 2.82 26.94 -13.08
CA VAL A 271 3.23 26.08 -11.96
C VAL A 271 3.76 24.75 -12.48
N VAL A 272 4.84 24.24 -11.88
CA VAL A 272 5.39 22.91 -12.15
C VAL A 272 4.88 21.94 -11.08
N ILE A 273 4.18 20.89 -11.48
CA ILE A 273 3.69 19.84 -10.60
C ILE A 273 4.59 18.63 -10.74
N HIS A 274 5.26 18.25 -9.65
CA HIS A 274 6.10 17.05 -9.60
C HIS A 274 5.25 15.82 -9.29
N GLY A 275 5.26 14.85 -10.20
CA GLY A 275 4.55 13.59 -10.01
C GLY A 275 5.40 12.56 -9.29
N THR A 276 4.75 11.75 -8.45
CA THR A 276 5.44 10.74 -7.62
C THR A 276 5.55 9.36 -8.26
N LYS A 277 4.85 9.09 -9.38
CA LYS A 277 4.71 7.72 -9.92
C LYS A 277 5.40 7.47 -11.26
N SER A 278 5.64 8.50 -12.06
CA SER A 278 6.28 8.37 -13.37
C SER A 278 6.86 9.72 -13.80
N ALA A 279 7.86 9.72 -14.69
CA ALA A 279 8.41 10.94 -15.29
C ALA A 279 7.34 11.78 -16.00
N SER A 280 6.35 11.13 -16.64
CA SER A 280 5.21 11.79 -17.29
C SER A 280 4.23 12.46 -16.33
N ALA A 281 4.35 12.21 -15.03
CA ALA A 281 3.53 12.85 -14.01
C ALA A 281 4.05 14.26 -13.65
N THR A 282 5.31 14.61 -13.99
CA THR A 282 5.84 15.97 -13.86
C THR A 282 5.39 16.79 -15.04
N ARG A 283 4.69 17.89 -14.79
CA ARG A 283 4.06 18.72 -15.80
C ARG A 283 3.96 20.18 -15.39
N ALA A 284 3.98 21.07 -16.36
CA ALA A 284 3.71 22.48 -16.14
C ALA A 284 2.24 22.78 -16.46
N LEU A 285 1.60 23.55 -15.59
CA LEU A 285 0.21 23.99 -15.76
C LEU A 285 0.15 25.51 -15.77
N ASN A 286 -0.73 26.05 -16.64
CA ASN A 286 -1.10 27.45 -16.58
C ASN A 286 -2.28 27.62 -15.64
N LEU A 287 -2.17 28.56 -14.71
CA LEU A 287 -3.23 28.85 -13.74
C LEU A 287 -4.27 29.78 -14.39
N PRO A 288 -5.57 29.60 -14.12
CA PRO A 288 -6.57 30.58 -14.48
C PRO A 288 -6.38 31.89 -13.68
N ALA A 289 -6.75 33.03 -14.26
CA ALA A 289 -6.50 34.37 -13.69
C ALA A 289 -6.92 34.47 -12.21
N TRP A 290 -8.13 34.06 -11.87
CA TRP A 290 -8.62 34.09 -10.49
C TRP A 290 -7.74 33.30 -9.50
N LEU A 291 -7.08 32.24 -9.98
CA LEU A 291 -6.19 31.44 -9.15
C LEU A 291 -4.79 32.07 -9.04
N ILE A 292 -4.34 32.80 -10.07
CA ILE A 292 -3.11 33.60 -9.99
C ILE A 292 -3.26 34.65 -8.91
N ASP A 293 -4.37 35.43 -8.93
CA ASP A 293 -4.67 36.46 -7.92
C ASP A 293 -4.68 35.85 -6.50
N ARG A 294 -5.31 34.69 -6.34
CA ARG A 294 -5.33 33.95 -5.09
C ARG A 294 -3.93 33.53 -4.61
N MET A 295 -3.08 33.05 -5.52
CA MET A 295 -1.72 32.65 -5.18
C MET A 295 -0.83 33.86 -4.84
N ILE A 296 -1.04 35.00 -5.50
CA ILE A 296 -0.38 36.28 -5.16
C ILE A 296 -0.78 36.73 -3.75
N ASP A 297 -2.09 36.72 -3.44
CA ASP A 297 -2.59 37.06 -2.11
C ASP A 297 -2.01 36.09 -1.04
N ARG A 298 -1.98 34.80 -1.35
CA ARG A 298 -1.33 33.84 -0.44
C ARG A 298 0.15 34.14 -0.24
N ALA A 299 0.90 34.41 -1.31
CA ALA A 299 2.33 34.74 -1.24
C ALA A 299 2.58 35.96 -0.35
N SER A 300 1.71 36.98 -0.42
CA SER A 300 1.80 38.19 0.44
C SER A 300 1.59 37.88 1.92
N ARG A 301 0.75 36.88 2.25
CA ARG A 301 0.43 36.49 3.64
C ARG A 301 1.46 35.54 4.25
N VAL A 302 2.03 34.65 3.51
CA VAL A 302 2.88 33.56 4.04
C VAL A 302 4.32 33.56 3.51
N GLY A 303 4.66 34.44 2.57
CA GLY A 303 5.95 34.44 1.87
C GLY A 303 6.01 33.38 0.78
N THR A 304 7.15 33.35 0.05
CA THR A 304 7.40 32.50 -1.12
C THR A 304 8.52 31.48 -0.91
N SER A 305 8.72 31.00 0.31
CA SER A 305 9.70 29.95 0.62
C SER A 305 9.02 28.68 1.12
N GLY A 306 9.60 27.51 0.85
CA GLY A 306 9.09 26.21 1.30
C GLY A 306 7.80 25.77 0.61
N TYR A 307 6.91 25.09 1.33
CA TYR A 307 5.68 24.53 0.76
C TYR A 307 4.61 25.61 0.55
N ALA A 308 4.01 25.64 -0.64
CA ALA A 308 2.91 26.56 -0.93
C ALA A 308 1.68 26.29 -0.06
N PHE A 309 1.43 25.03 0.34
CA PHE A 309 0.35 24.64 1.24
C PHE A 309 0.91 23.86 2.43
N ALA A 310 1.72 24.56 3.24
CA ALA A 310 2.41 24.01 4.39
C ALA A 310 1.48 23.56 5.52
N SER A 311 2.03 22.79 6.46
CA SER A 311 1.31 22.39 7.68
C SER A 311 0.93 23.60 8.53
N PRO A 312 -0.36 23.79 8.89
CA PRO A 312 -0.79 24.96 9.66
C PRO A 312 -0.31 24.96 11.12
N GLY A 313 0.27 23.87 11.60
CA GLY A 313 0.68 23.73 12.99
C GLY A 313 1.95 24.50 13.36
N MET A 314 2.88 24.66 12.41
CA MET A 314 4.21 25.24 12.69
C MET A 314 4.26 26.77 12.54
N GLY A 315 3.35 27.38 11.80
CA GLY A 315 3.33 28.82 11.54
C GLY A 315 4.35 29.29 10.50
N ASP A 316 5.08 28.37 9.88
CA ASP A 316 5.99 28.58 8.77
C ASP A 316 5.69 27.62 7.61
N ASN A 317 6.38 27.74 6.50
CA ASN A 317 6.19 26.91 5.32
C ASN A 317 7.19 25.75 5.22
N SER A 318 7.95 25.45 6.26
CA SER A 318 9.04 24.46 6.23
C SER A 318 8.56 23.02 6.18
N ARG A 319 7.34 22.77 6.63
CA ARG A 319 6.83 21.41 6.80
C ARG A 319 5.66 21.11 5.88
N LYS A 320 5.80 20.02 5.11
CA LYS A 320 4.72 19.46 4.30
C LYS A 320 3.50 19.12 5.17
N TRP A 321 2.32 19.48 4.72
CA TRP A 321 1.09 19.15 5.43
C TRP A 321 0.85 17.63 5.35
N GLU A 322 0.54 17.00 6.48
CA GLU A 322 0.28 15.58 6.56
C GLU A 322 -0.98 15.21 5.77
N GLN A 323 -0.95 14.05 5.06
CA GLN A 323 -1.98 13.66 4.09
C GLN A 323 -3.35 13.46 4.73
N SER A 324 -3.43 12.78 5.86
CA SER A 324 -4.72 12.50 6.52
C SER A 324 -5.36 13.79 7.03
N ASN A 325 -4.54 14.72 7.56
CA ASN A 325 -5.01 15.99 8.08
C ASN A 325 -5.48 16.91 6.96
N SER A 326 -4.72 17.03 5.87
CA SER A 326 -5.12 17.85 4.71
C SER A 326 -6.37 17.31 4.04
N ALA A 327 -6.46 15.97 3.86
CA ALA A 327 -7.65 15.34 3.31
C ALA A 327 -8.88 15.51 4.20
N SER A 328 -8.70 15.48 5.53
CA SER A 328 -9.78 15.72 6.49
C SER A 328 -10.25 17.18 6.47
N ALA A 329 -9.33 18.14 6.35
CA ALA A 329 -9.66 19.55 6.24
C ALA A 329 -10.46 19.86 4.96
N VAL A 330 -10.01 19.37 3.79
CA VAL A 330 -10.75 19.51 2.52
C VAL A 330 -12.13 18.83 2.61
N ARG A 331 -12.22 17.67 3.26
CA ARG A 331 -13.49 16.97 3.45
C ARG A 331 -14.45 17.75 4.33
N ALA A 332 -13.96 18.39 5.40
CA ALA A 332 -14.79 19.24 6.26
C ALA A 332 -15.43 20.41 5.48
N VAL A 333 -14.71 21.01 4.52
CA VAL A 333 -15.25 22.01 3.60
C VAL A 333 -16.36 21.41 2.73
N LEU A 334 -16.12 20.26 2.10
CA LEU A 334 -17.10 19.59 1.24
C LEU A 334 -18.35 19.20 2.02
N ASP A 335 -18.22 18.68 3.24
CA ASP A 335 -19.34 18.32 4.11
C ASP A 335 -20.12 19.57 4.55
N GLY A 336 -19.40 20.64 4.91
CA GLY A 336 -20.00 21.90 5.36
C GLY A 336 -20.79 22.64 4.29
N CYS A 337 -20.40 22.53 3.01
CA CYS A 337 -21.16 23.10 1.90
C CYS A 337 -22.21 22.12 1.32
N GLY A 338 -22.52 21.01 2.02
CA GLY A 338 -23.56 20.05 1.63
C GLY A 338 -23.12 18.99 0.62
N LEU A 339 -21.86 18.96 0.22
CA LEU A 339 -21.31 17.97 -0.72
C LEU A 339 -20.79 16.71 0.01
N THR A 340 -21.64 16.14 0.89
CA THR A 340 -21.26 15.00 1.76
C THR A 340 -20.85 13.74 1.00
N TRP A 341 -21.26 13.60 -0.26
CA TRP A 341 -20.85 12.52 -1.17
C TRP A 341 -19.45 12.72 -1.73
N ALA A 342 -18.96 13.96 -1.81
CA ALA A 342 -17.71 14.30 -2.48
C ALA A 342 -16.46 13.92 -1.65
N VAL A 343 -15.35 13.76 -2.35
CA VAL A 343 -14.02 13.52 -1.79
C VAL A 343 -13.03 14.50 -2.42
N PRO A 344 -11.83 14.72 -1.84
CA PRO A 344 -10.83 15.62 -2.45
C PRO A 344 -10.57 15.33 -3.95
N HIS A 345 -10.63 14.07 -4.35
CA HIS A 345 -10.45 13.67 -5.75
C HIS A 345 -11.61 14.11 -6.68
N SER A 346 -12.76 14.51 -6.13
CA SER A 346 -13.90 15.02 -6.91
C SER A 346 -13.55 16.33 -7.64
N PHE A 347 -12.69 17.20 -7.07
CA PHE A 347 -12.19 18.40 -7.78
C PHE A 347 -11.49 18.04 -9.09
N ARG A 348 -10.66 17.00 -9.07
CA ARG A 348 -9.95 16.55 -10.28
C ARG A 348 -10.91 16.02 -11.35
N ARG A 349 -11.95 15.28 -10.96
CA ARG A 349 -13.01 14.86 -11.89
C ARG A 349 -13.75 16.04 -12.49
N THR A 350 -14.08 17.00 -11.63
CA THR A 350 -14.77 18.21 -12.06
C THR A 350 -13.96 18.97 -13.10
N VAL A 351 -12.66 19.17 -12.89
CA VAL A 351 -11.80 19.83 -13.89
C VAL A 351 -11.75 19.00 -15.18
N ALA A 352 -11.65 17.67 -15.10
CA ALA A 352 -11.68 16.82 -16.26
C ALA A 352 -12.99 16.95 -17.07
N SER A 353 -14.14 16.91 -16.38
CA SER A 353 -15.46 17.07 -17.01
C SER A 353 -15.63 18.44 -17.64
N MET A 354 -15.23 19.51 -16.94
CA MET A 354 -15.30 20.88 -17.45
C MET A 354 -14.43 21.08 -18.70
N LEU A 355 -13.23 20.51 -18.74
CA LEU A 355 -12.36 20.58 -19.92
C LEU A 355 -12.96 19.79 -21.10
N HIS A 356 -13.59 18.67 -20.82
CA HIS A 356 -14.27 17.87 -21.83
C HIS A 356 -15.49 18.59 -22.38
N GLU A 357 -16.34 19.15 -21.55
CA GLU A 357 -17.51 19.98 -21.92
C GLU A 357 -17.08 21.21 -22.72
N ALA A 358 -15.88 21.74 -22.46
CA ALA A 358 -15.28 22.81 -23.27
C ALA A 358 -14.63 22.33 -24.59
N GLY A 359 -14.86 21.07 -24.99
CA GLY A 359 -14.37 20.50 -26.26
C GLY A 359 -12.86 20.23 -26.29
N LYS A 360 -12.16 20.18 -25.15
CA LYS A 360 -10.71 19.91 -25.14
C LYS A 360 -10.42 18.45 -25.49
N PRO A 361 -9.42 18.18 -26.35
CA PRO A 361 -9.02 16.80 -26.68
C PRO A 361 -8.62 16.00 -25.45
N LEU A 362 -8.93 14.69 -25.43
CA LEU A 362 -8.61 13.78 -24.32
C LEU A 362 -7.13 13.78 -23.93
N VAL A 363 -6.23 13.94 -24.93
CA VAL A 363 -4.79 14.02 -24.69
C VAL A 363 -4.45 15.25 -23.84
N GLN A 364 -4.99 16.44 -24.20
CA GLN A 364 -4.78 17.65 -23.42
C GLN A 364 -5.33 17.54 -21.98
N ILE A 365 -6.50 16.89 -21.82
CA ILE A 365 -7.06 16.62 -20.49
C ILE A 365 -6.15 15.68 -19.72
N ALA A 366 -5.63 14.64 -20.36
CA ALA A 366 -4.67 13.70 -19.74
C ALA A 366 -3.38 14.41 -19.32
N ASP A 367 -2.84 15.30 -20.16
CA ASP A 367 -1.65 16.10 -19.87
C ASP A 367 -1.90 17.03 -18.67
N GLN A 368 -3.02 17.78 -18.66
CA GLN A 368 -3.43 18.61 -17.52
C GLN A 368 -3.47 17.80 -16.22
N LEU A 369 -3.99 16.61 -16.29
CA LEU A 369 -4.13 15.73 -15.11
C LEU A 369 -2.86 14.92 -14.79
N GLY A 370 -1.88 14.80 -15.69
CA GLY A 370 -0.70 13.95 -15.54
C GLY A 370 -1.07 12.47 -15.54
N HIS A 371 -1.82 12.04 -16.55
CA HIS A 371 -2.08 10.64 -16.85
C HIS A 371 -1.14 10.18 -17.96
N ALA A 372 -0.37 9.12 -17.70
CA ALA A 372 0.50 8.52 -18.71
C ALA A 372 -0.30 7.89 -19.88
N ASP A 373 -1.54 7.47 -19.62
CA ASP A 373 -2.44 6.86 -20.59
C ASP A 373 -3.74 7.67 -20.67
N PRO A 374 -4.02 8.33 -21.83
CA PRO A 374 -5.27 9.05 -22.04
C PRO A 374 -6.53 8.20 -21.89
N SER A 375 -6.44 6.87 -22.08
CA SER A 375 -7.57 5.95 -21.89
C SER A 375 -8.06 5.94 -20.43
N MET A 376 -7.19 6.24 -19.47
CA MET A 376 -7.58 6.43 -18.07
C MET A 376 -8.53 7.62 -17.89
N THR A 377 -8.27 8.73 -18.62
CA THR A 377 -9.14 9.91 -18.60
C THR A 377 -10.53 9.56 -19.15
N ALA A 378 -10.60 8.89 -20.29
CA ALA A 378 -11.86 8.46 -20.88
C ALA A 378 -12.65 7.52 -19.94
N ARG A 379 -11.98 6.52 -19.37
CA ARG A 379 -12.63 5.50 -18.54
C ARG A 379 -13.11 6.02 -17.20
N VAL A 380 -12.32 6.88 -16.55
CA VAL A 380 -12.53 7.25 -15.14
C VAL A 380 -13.36 8.52 -15.01
N TYR A 381 -13.26 9.45 -15.98
CA TYR A 381 -13.82 10.78 -15.81
C TYR A 381 -14.98 11.11 -16.75
N LEU A 382 -15.09 10.46 -17.91
CA LEU A 382 -16.05 10.85 -18.92
C LEU A 382 -17.29 9.95 -19.02
N GLY A 383 -17.43 8.94 -18.17
CA GLY A 383 -18.56 8.00 -18.17
C GLY A 383 -19.03 7.75 -19.60
N ARG A 384 -18.53 6.71 -20.29
CA ARG A 384 -19.01 6.43 -21.64
C ARG A 384 -20.50 6.17 -21.63
N ASP A 385 -21.29 7.14 -22.09
CA ASP A 385 -22.63 6.86 -22.54
C ASP A 385 -22.53 6.12 -23.89
N LEU A 386 -22.60 4.80 -23.83
CA LEU A 386 -22.57 3.95 -25.02
C LEU A 386 -23.91 3.97 -25.77
N THR A 387 -24.94 4.55 -25.16
CA THR A 387 -26.32 4.63 -25.70
C THR A 387 -26.66 5.99 -26.27
N GLY A 388 -25.77 7.00 -26.11
CA GLY A 388 -25.96 8.34 -26.62
C GLY A 388 -26.14 8.39 -28.15
N ASP A 389 -26.87 9.37 -28.62
CA ASP A 389 -27.06 9.63 -30.05
C ASP A 389 -25.71 9.88 -30.75
N LYS A 390 -25.42 9.06 -31.77
CA LYS A 390 -24.20 9.11 -32.58
C LYS A 390 -24.45 9.71 -33.98
N SER A 391 -25.60 10.35 -34.16
CA SER A 391 -26.00 10.92 -35.46
C SER A 391 -24.98 11.94 -36.00
N ASP A 392 -24.30 12.69 -35.11
CA ASP A 392 -23.30 13.67 -35.48
C ASP A 392 -22.05 13.04 -36.17
N LEU A 393 -21.75 11.79 -35.90
CA LEU A 393 -20.60 11.12 -36.53
C LEU A 393 -20.87 10.85 -38.01
N ALA A 394 -22.11 10.59 -38.39
CA ALA A 394 -22.48 10.37 -39.79
C ALA A 394 -22.36 11.63 -40.64
N SER A 395 -22.42 12.83 -40.05
CA SER A 395 -22.26 14.09 -40.75
C SER A 395 -20.80 14.43 -41.10
N VAL A 396 -19.84 13.72 -40.46
CA VAL A 396 -18.39 13.93 -40.65
C VAL A 396 -17.79 12.85 -41.55
N LEU A 397 -18.45 11.69 -41.65
CA LEU A 397 -18.06 10.57 -42.50
C LEU A 397 -18.72 10.60 -43.87
#